data_1ed1a3af0dbd7be23dcae97123bd84ee
#
_entry.id   1ed1a3af0dbd7be23dcae97123bd84ee
#
_cell.length_a   1.000
_cell.length_b   1.000
_cell.length_c   1.000
_cell.angle_alpha   90.00
_cell.angle_beta   90.00
_cell.angle_gamma   90.00
#
_symmetry.space_group_name_H-M   'P 1'
#
loop_
_entity.id
_entity.type
_entity.pdbx_description
1 polymer ?
#
loop_
_entity_poly.entity_id
_entity_poly.type
_entity_poly.pdbx_seq_one_letter_code
_entity_poly.pdbx_strand_id
1 'polypeptide(L)'
;MPPDPNGGPGGPFGVLFVCTGNICRSPTAEALARRELGRYPGVPIQVSSAGSHALEGNPAASRSMLAAATRGANLERHFARELTRRRVRAADLILCMAAEHRPFVLSYDRGAADRTFLLATFARVASQWDWLATSPAELVALAAEHGREQEGDDIDDPLGQPAEAYAACAERLDGLVTPVIAALVKTTPVGSKGAT
;
A
#
# COMPACT_ATOMS: atom_id res chain seq x y z
N MET A 1 -3.54 -24.54 4.54
CA MET A 1 -3.28 -23.59 5.64
C MET A 1 -2.88 -22.28 4.99
N PRO A 2 -3.54 -21.15 5.23
CA PRO A 2 -3.06 -19.89 4.69
C PRO A 2 -1.68 -19.60 5.31
N PRO A 3 -0.74 -18.99 4.54
CA PRO A 3 0.58 -18.66 5.05
C PRO A 3 0.46 -17.77 6.29
N ASP A 4 1.34 -17.99 7.26
CA ASP A 4 1.44 -17.21 8.48
C ASP A 4 1.69 -15.73 8.11
N PRO A 5 0.84 -14.78 8.51
CA PRO A 5 1.04 -13.37 8.22
C PRO A 5 2.16 -12.72 9.05
N ASN A 6 2.90 -13.51 9.82
CA ASN A 6 4.03 -13.02 10.58
C ASN A 6 5.30 -13.17 9.74
N GLY A 7 5.72 -12.07 9.08
CA GLY A 7 7.03 -11.97 8.45
C GLY A 7 8.14 -12.26 9.46
N GLY A 8 8.49 -13.55 9.61
CA GLY A 8 9.76 -13.96 10.19
C GLY A 8 10.90 -13.70 9.19
N PRO A 9 12.16 -13.72 9.60
CA PRO A 9 13.30 -13.55 8.70
C PRO A 9 13.22 -14.57 7.56
N GLY A 10 12.86 -14.10 6.34
CA GLY A 10 12.67 -14.91 5.13
C GLY A 10 11.24 -14.97 4.58
N GLY A 11 10.26 -14.29 5.18
CA GLY A 11 8.90 -14.13 4.64
C GLY A 11 8.81 -13.08 3.52
N PRO A 12 7.65 -12.99 2.84
CA PRO A 12 7.43 -11.98 1.82
C PRO A 12 7.41 -10.56 2.43
N PHE A 13 7.93 -9.58 1.70
CA PHE A 13 7.89 -8.17 2.10
C PHE A 13 6.44 -7.65 2.13
N GLY A 14 6.00 -7.22 3.30
CA GLY A 14 4.61 -6.82 3.56
C GLY A 14 4.35 -5.33 3.37
N VAL A 15 3.43 -4.97 2.47
CA VAL A 15 2.94 -3.59 2.28
C VAL A 15 1.51 -3.46 2.79
N LEU A 16 1.26 -2.48 3.66
CA LEU A 16 -0.05 -2.18 4.22
C LEU A 16 -0.52 -0.78 3.78
N PHE A 17 -1.64 -0.72 3.06
CA PHE A 17 -2.31 0.53 2.73
C PHE A 17 -3.35 0.90 3.79
N VAL A 18 -3.34 2.16 4.26
CA VAL A 18 -4.23 2.62 5.35
C VAL A 18 -5.04 3.83 4.92
N CYS A 19 -6.37 3.75 5.14
CA CYS A 19 -7.29 4.91 5.05
C CYS A 19 -8.27 4.87 6.23
N THR A 20 -9.31 5.68 6.22
CA THR A 20 -10.32 5.72 7.29
C THR A 20 -11.20 4.46 7.29
N GLY A 21 -12.10 4.33 6.31
CA GLY A 21 -13.16 3.30 6.29
C GLY A 21 -12.78 1.97 5.68
N ASN A 22 -11.64 1.87 4.99
CA ASN A 22 -11.20 0.70 4.21
C ASN A 22 -12.23 0.20 3.17
N ILE A 23 -12.99 1.13 2.56
CA ILE A 23 -13.97 0.84 1.51
C ILE A 23 -13.74 1.60 0.20
N CYS A 24 -12.87 2.65 0.19
CA CYS A 24 -12.58 3.44 -1.00
C CYS A 24 -11.08 3.45 -1.34
N ARG A 25 -10.29 4.32 -0.70
CA ARG A 25 -8.88 4.62 -1.04
C ARG A 25 -7.96 3.42 -0.89
N SER A 26 -7.80 2.90 0.33
CA SER A 26 -6.84 1.83 0.61
C SER A 26 -7.15 0.50 -0.07
N PRO A 27 -8.43 0.05 -0.24
CA PRO A 27 -8.70 -1.16 -1.00
C PRO A 27 -8.45 -0.97 -2.50
N THR A 28 -8.68 0.23 -3.05
CA THR A 28 -8.33 0.54 -4.45
C THR A 28 -6.82 0.47 -4.64
N ALA A 29 -6.02 1.04 -3.73
CA ALA A 29 -4.57 0.95 -3.75
C ALA A 29 -4.07 -0.51 -3.66
N GLU A 30 -4.64 -1.33 -2.76
CA GLU A 30 -4.34 -2.76 -2.64
C GLU A 30 -4.62 -3.51 -3.94
N ALA A 31 -5.77 -3.26 -4.58
CA ALA A 31 -6.15 -3.94 -5.82
C ALA A 31 -5.25 -3.55 -7.01
N LEU A 32 -4.89 -2.26 -7.10
CA LEU A 32 -3.93 -1.76 -8.10
C LEU A 32 -2.54 -2.36 -7.89
N ALA A 33 -2.09 -2.45 -6.63
CA ALA A 33 -0.82 -3.09 -6.29
C ALA A 33 -0.81 -4.58 -6.65
N ARG A 34 -1.90 -5.31 -6.39
CA ARG A 34 -2.06 -6.72 -6.79
C ARG A 34 -2.05 -6.88 -8.30
N ARG A 35 -2.72 -5.99 -9.04
CA ARG A 35 -2.68 -5.97 -10.50
C ARG A 35 -1.26 -5.81 -11.00
N GLU A 36 -0.51 -4.86 -10.45
CA GLU A 36 0.88 -4.63 -10.85
C GLU A 36 1.79 -5.81 -10.50
N LEU A 37 1.69 -6.35 -9.27
CA LEU A 37 2.43 -7.55 -8.86
C LEU A 37 2.14 -8.78 -9.74
N GLY A 38 0.94 -8.87 -10.32
CA GLY A 38 0.58 -9.93 -11.27
C GLY A 38 1.48 -10.00 -12.51
N ARG A 39 2.20 -8.91 -12.83
CA ARG A 39 3.20 -8.86 -13.92
C ARG A 39 4.53 -9.49 -13.53
N TYR A 40 4.76 -9.75 -12.24
CA TYR A 40 6.02 -10.22 -11.68
C TYR A 40 5.81 -11.49 -10.85
N PRO A 41 5.45 -12.62 -11.48
CA PRO A 41 5.16 -13.86 -10.75
C PRO A 41 6.38 -14.34 -9.95
N GLY A 42 6.16 -14.72 -8.70
CA GLY A 42 7.19 -15.24 -7.81
C GLY A 42 7.97 -14.21 -7.01
N VAL A 43 7.71 -12.91 -7.19
CA VAL A 43 8.29 -11.88 -6.33
C VAL A 43 7.67 -11.98 -4.92
N PRO A 44 8.47 -12.07 -3.84
CA PRO A 44 7.98 -12.24 -2.48
C PRO A 44 7.52 -10.90 -1.87
N ILE A 45 6.51 -10.27 -2.46
CA ILE A 45 5.85 -9.09 -1.94
C ILE A 45 4.37 -9.40 -1.70
N GLN A 46 3.88 -9.06 -0.51
CA GLN A 46 2.46 -9.17 -0.17
C GLN A 46 1.87 -7.79 0.08
N VAL A 47 0.66 -7.57 -0.41
CA VAL A 47 -0.06 -6.31 -0.22
C VAL A 47 -1.37 -6.55 0.52
N SER A 48 -1.72 -5.64 1.39
CA SER A 48 -2.96 -5.65 2.17
C SER A 48 -3.44 -4.24 2.45
N SER A 49 -4.69 -4.09 2.93
CA SER A 49 -5.23 -2.80 3.37
C SER A 49 -6.01 -2.92 4.66
N ALA A 50 -6.13 -1.80 5.40
CA ALA A 50 -6.93 -1.68 6.60
C ALA A 50 -7.45 -0.25 6.77
N GLY A 51 -8.43 -0.06 7.67
CA GLY A 51 -8.97 1.23 8.03
C GLY A 51 -8.68 1.60 9.48
N SER A 52 -8.39 2.88 9.74
CA SER A 52 -8.28 3.40 11.12
C SER A 52 -9.62 3.38 11.86
N HIS A 53 -10.72 3.43 11.11
CA HIS A 53 -12.12 3.29 11.54
C HIS A 53 -12.85 2.51 10.46
N ALA A 54 -12.46 1.25 10.26
CA ALA A 54 -13.00 0.44 9.18
C ALA A 54 -14.51 0.22 9.35
N LEU A 55 -15.22 0.24 8.24
CA LEU A 55 -16.59 -0.28 8.18
C LEU A 55 -16.53 -1.81 8.07
N GLU A 56 -16.03 -2.46 9.11
CA GLU A 56 -15.60 -3.85 9.10
C GLU A 56 -16.66 -4.80 8.52
N GLY A 57 -16.22 -5.70 7.63
CA GLY A 57 -17.09 -6.65 6.94
C GLY A 57 -17.89 -6.06 5.77
N ASN A 58 -17.92 -4.74 5.56
CA ASN A 58 -18.56 -4.16 4.40
C ASN A 58 -17.72 -4.37 3.13
N PRO A 59 -18.34 -4.55 1.96
CA PRO A 59 -17.66 -4.56 0.68
C PRO A 59 -17.08 -3.18 0.37
N ALA A 60 -16.21 -3.11 -0.63
CA ALA A 60 -15.78 -1.82 -1.18
C ALA A 60 -16.98 -1.03 -1.72
N ALA A 61 -16.91 0.29 -1.65
CA ALA A 61 -17.94 1.16 -2.21
C ALA A 61 -18.14 0.89 -3.72
N SER A 62 -19.38 0.77 -4.17
CA SER A 62 -19.69 0.38 -5.56
C SER A 62 -19.01 1.30 -6.58
N ARG A 63 -18.93 2.61 -6.31
CA ARG A 63 -18.25 3.58 -7.18
C ARG A 63 -16.73 3.36 -7.19
N SER A 64 -16.12 2.95 -6.07
CA SER A 64 -14.70 2.56 -6.02
C SER A 64 -14.45 1.28 -6.81
N MET A 65 -15.37 0.30 -6.74
CA MET A 65 -15.27 -0.93 -7.54
C MET A 65 -15.29 -0.62 -9.04
N LEU A 66 -16.21 0.24 -9.48
CA LEU A 66 -16.30 0.67 -10.89
C LEU A 66 -15.03 1.42 -11.33
N ALA A 67 -14.58 2.39 -10.52
CA ALA A 67 -13.38 3.18 -10.84
C ALA A 67 -12.10 2.31 -10.88
N ALA A 68 -11.97 1.32 -9.98
CA ALA A 68 -10.85 0.37 -10.01
C ALA A 68 -10.91 -0.54 -11.24
N ALA A 69 -12.11 -1.01 -11.61
CA ALA A 69 -12.29 -1.88 -12.78
C ALA A 69 -11.87 -1.21 -14.09
N THR A 70 -12.10 0.10 -14.28
CA THR A 70 -11.62 0.84 -15.46
C THR A 70 -10.09 0.88 -15.55
N ARG A 71 -9.41 0.58 -14.44
CA ARG A 71 -7.95 0.48 -14.35
C ARG A 71 -7.44 -0.96 -14.26
N GLY A 72 -8.29 -1.94 -14.57
CA GLY A 72 -7.95 -3.36 -14.54
C GLY A 72 -7.74 -3.94 -13.14
N ALA A 73 -8.20 -3.26 -12.08
CA ALA A 73 -8.11 -3.74 -10.71
C ALA A 73 -9.47 -4.26 -10.22
N ASN A 74 -9.48 -5.35 -9.44
CA ASN A 74 -10.70 -6.01 -8.98
C ASN A 74 -10.84 -5.92 -7.46
N LEU A 75 -11.98 -5.41 -6.99
CA LEU A 75 -12.37 -5.24 -5.58
C LEU A 75 -13.53 -6.15 -5.16
N GLU A 76 -14.03 -7.04 -6.01
CA GLU A 76 -15.24 -7.86 -5.73
C GLU A 76 -15.13 -8.72 -4.47
N ARG A 77 -13.90 -9.15 -4.13
CA ARG A 77 -13.62 -9.98 -2.96
C ARG A 77 -13.07 -9.19 -1.78
N HIS A 78 -13.11 -7.85 -1.86
CA HIS A 78 -12.67 -7.03 -0.75
C HIS A 78 -13.76 -6.91 0.30
N PHE A 79 -13.36 -7.10 1.56
CA PHE A 79 -14.14 -6.76 2.75
C PHE A 79 -13.28 -5.88 3.65
N ALA A 80 -13.88 -4.80 4.14
CA ALA A 80 -13.21 -3.84 5.00
C ALA A 80 -12.70 -4.50 6.29
N ARG A 81 -11.50 -4.12 6.71
CA ARG A 81 -10.78 -4.70 7.85
C ARG A 81 -10.22 -3.60 8.73
N GLU A 82 -10.40 -3.74 10.04
CA GLU A 82 -9.87 -2.82 11.02
C GLU A 82 -8.33 -2.84 11.07
N LEU A 83 -7.73 -1.67 11.26
CA LEU A 83 -6.31 -1.54 11.58
C LEU A 83 -6.07 -2.13 12.97
N THR A 84 -5.11 -3.03 13.10
CA THR A 84 -4.78 -3.70 14.35
C THR A 84 -3.28 -3.68 14.59
N ARG A 85 -2.87 -3.80 15.87
CA ARG A 85 -1.44 -3.94 16.21
C ARG A 85 -0.75 -5.07 15.45
N ARG A 86 -1.44 -6.21 15.25
CA ARG A 86 -0.91 -7.33 14.47
C ARG A 86 -0.62 -6.92 13.02
N ARG A 87 -1.54 -6.20 12.36
CA ARG A 87 -1.36 -5.74 10.98
C ARG A 87 -0.22 -4.73 10.86
N VAL A 88 -0.15 -3.77 11.81
CA VAL A 88 0.93 -2.78 11.85
C VAL A 88 2.29 -3.45 12.02
N ARG A 89 2.40 -4.43 12.94
CA ARG A 89 3.68 -5.12 13.19
C ARG A 89 4.10 -6.07 12.08
N ALA A 90 3.14 -6.63 11.34
CA ALA A 90 3.41 -7.53 10.23
C ALA A 90 3.81 -6.82 8.93
N ALA A 91 3.66 -5.50 8.86
CA ALA A 91 3.99 -4.73 7.66
C ALA A 91 5.43 -4.21 7.72
N ASP A 92 6.17 -4.40 6.63
CA ASP A 92 7.51 -3.83 6.42
C ASP A 92 7.42 -2.40 5.88
N LEU A 93 6.33 -2.06 5.21
CA LEU A 93 6.03 -0.73 4.70
C LEU A 93 4.54 -0.42 4.93
N ILE A 94 4.23 0.76 5.49
CA ILE A 94 2.87 1.24 5.72
C ILE A 94 2.66 2.53 4.95
N LEU A 95 1.65 2.54 4.07
CA LEU A 95 1.34 3.65 3.18
C LEU A 95 -0.04 4.23 3.51
N CYS A 96 -0.04 5.40 4.14
CA CYS A 96 -1.23 6.14 4.52
C CYS A 96 -1.77 6.96 3.34
N MET A 97 -3.09 7.05 3.21
CA MET A 97 -3.74 7.84 2.17
C MET A 97 -3.78 9.34 2.51
N ALA A 98 -3.67 9.70 3.79
CA ALA A 98 -3.60 11.07 4.27
C ALA A 98 -2.85 11.14 5.60
N ALA A 99 -2.37 12.33 5.97
CA ALA A 99 -1.58 12.56 7.17
C ALA A 99 -2.33 12.17 8.46
N GLU A 100 -3.65 12.35 8.47
CA GLU A 100 -4.52 12.00 9.60
C GLU A 100 -4.48 10.50 9.98
N HIS A 101 -4.10 9.60 9.07
CA HIS A 101 -4.04 8.16 9.34
C HIS A 101 -2.78 7.75 10.12
N ARG A 102 -1.69 8.52 10.00
CA ARG A 102 -0.40 8.20 10.61
C ARG A 102 -0.46 8.10 12.14
N PRO A 103 -1.10 9.03 12.88
CA PRO A 103 -1.24 8.91 14.33
C PRO A 103 -1.93 7.62 14.78
N PHE A 104 -2.90 7.10 14.02
CA PHE A 104 -3.56 5.84 14.33
C PHE A 104 -2.60 4.66 14.20
N VAL A 105 -1.80 4.60 13.13
CA VAL A 105 -0.76 3.58 12.97
C VAL A 105 0.20 3.61 14.16
N LEU A 106 0.72 4.78 14.51
CA LEU A 106 1.70 4.96 15.59
C LEU A 106 1.11 4.73 16.98
N SER A 107 -0.20 4.83 17.17
CA SER A 107 -0.87 4.46 18.42
C SER A 107 -0.80 2.96 18.72
N TYR A 108 -0.75 2.14 17.67
CA TYR A 108 -0.59 0.69 17.79
C TYR A 108 0.87 0.25 17.97
N ASP A 109 1.80 0.95 17.30
CA ASP A 109 3.24 0.65 17.39
C ASP A 109 4.06 1.90 17.04
N ARG A 110 4.64 2.56 18.03
CA ARG A 110 5.52 3.72 17.83
C ARG A 110 6.77 3.39 17.03
N GLY A 111 7.26 2.15 17.12
CA GLY A 111 8.38 1.66 16.31
C GLY A 111 8.08 1.51 14.81
N ALA A 112 6.83 1.79 14.39
CA ALA A 112 6.49 1.81 12.97
C ALA A 112 6.78 3.17 12.28
N ALA A 113 7.29 4.17 13.01
CA ALA A 113 7.48 5.54 12.49
C ALA A 113 8.34 5.56 11.21
N ASP A 114 9.46 4.84 11.21
CA ASP A 114 10.44 4.84 10.11
C ASP A 114 10.04 3.98 8.91
N ARG A 115 8.87 3.33 8.96
CA ARG A 115 8.28 2.57 7.86
C ARG A 115 6.83 2.98 7.54
N THR A 116 6.38 4.15 8.06
CA THR A 116 5.03 4.70 7.83
C THR A 116 5.12 6.04 7.12
N PHE A 117 4.62 6.10 5.90
CA PHE A 117 4.66 7.28 5.03
C PHE A 117 3.30 7.58 4.41
N LEU A 118 3.11 8.80 3.93
CA LEU A 118 2.08 9.06 2.93
C LEU A 118 2.46 8.37 1.63
N LEU A 119 1.47 7.80 0.93
CA LEU A 119 1.71 7.10 -0.34
C LEU A 119 2.42 8.01 -1.36
N ALA A 120 2.01 9.28 -1.47
CA ALA A 120 2.62 10.22 -2.40
C ALA A 120 4.07 10.57 -2.02
N THR A 121 4.35 10.76 -0.73
CA THR A 121 5.72 10.97 -0.23
C THR A 121 6.63 9.79 -0.58
N PHE A 122 6.18 8.57 -0.30
CA PHE A 122 6.97 7.36 -0.60
C PHE A 122 7.16 7.17 -2.11
N ALA A 123 6.14 7.41 -2.92
CA ALA A 123 6.22 7.31 -4.38
C ALA A 123 7.26 8.27 -4.96
N ARG A 124 7.36 9.47 -4.42
CA ARG A 124 8.36 10.47 -4.82
C ARG A 124 9.78 10.01 -4.50
N VAL A 125 10.01 9.47 -3.30
CA VAL A 125 11.31 8.90 -2.93
C VAL A 125 11.63 7.70 -3.81
N ALA A 126 10.70 6.77 -3.98
CA ALA A 126 10.90 5.58 -4.79
C ALA A 126 11.31 5.93 -6.22
N SER A 127 10.66 6.92 -6.86
CA SER A 127 11.01 7.34 -8.22
C SER A 127 12.37 8.03 -8.35
N GLN A 128 12.86 8.63 -7.26
CA GLN A 128 14.15 9.34 -7.26
C GLN A 128 15.33 8.44 -6.89
N TRP A 129 15.10 7.41 -6.05
CA TRP A 129 16.17 6.70 -5.35
C TRP A 129 16.14 5.16 -5.55
N ASP A 130 15.24 4.62 -6.36
CA ASP A 130 15.13 3.16 -6.60
C ASP A 130 16.40 2.54 -7.19
N TRP A 131 17.22 3.35 -7.88
CA TRP A 131 18.50 2.93 -8.46
C TRP A 131 19.61 2.75 -7.43
N LEU A 132 19.47 3.34 -6.24
CA LEU A 132 20.44 3.25 -5.15
C LEU A 132 20.13 2.08 -4.21
N ALA A 133 18.84 1.72 -4.03
CA ALA A 133 18.43 0.66 -3.15
C ALA A 133 18.68 -0.72 -3.78
N THR A 134 19.23 -1.65 -3.00
CA THR A 134 19.46 -3.05 -3.39
C THR A 134 18.45 -4.01 -2.76
N SER A 135 17.57 -3.49 -1.89
CA SER A 135 16.47 -4.23 -1.28
C SER A 135 15.28 -3.31 -1.00
N PRO A 136 14.04 -3.86 -0.89
CA PRO A 136 12.88 -3.08 -0.46
C PRO A 136 13.09 -2.40 0.90
N ALA A 137 13.79 -3.05 1.83
CA ALA A 137 14.09 -2.48 3.14
C ALA A 137 15.01 -1.25 3.06
N GLU A 138 15.99 -1.26 2.16
CA GLU A 138 16.83 -0.08 1.90
C GLU A 138 16.04 1.07 1.28
N LEU A 139 15.08 0.78 0.38
CA LEU A 139 14.20 1.80 -0.16
C LEU A 139 13.34 2.45 0.94
N VAL A 140 12.86 1.66 1.91
CA VAL A 140 12.16 2.16 3.10
C VAL A 140 13.08 3.04 3.95
N ALA A 141 14.33 2.63 4.18
CA ALA A 141 15.31 3.41 4.93
C ALA A 141 15.63 4.75 4.25
N LEU A 142 15.79 4.76 2.92
CA LEU A 142 15.95 6.00 2.14
C LEU A 142 14.72 6.91 2.27
N ALA A 143 13.52 6.34 2.30
CA ALA A 143 12.30 7.12 2.52
C ALA A 143 12.23 7.70 3.94
N ALA A 144 12.72 7.00 4.96
CA ALA A 144 12.80 7.51 6.33
C ALA A 144 13.79 8.68 6.44
N GLU A 145 14.89 8.61 5.72
CA GLU A 145 15.93 9.66 5.74
C GLU A 145 15.55 10.89 4.89
N HIS A 146 15.05 10.68 3.68
CA HIS A 146 14.87 11.71 2.67
C HIS A 146 13.41 12.10 2.41
N GLY A 147 12.45 11.27 2.82
CA GLY A 147 11.02 11.53 2.61
C GLY A 147 10.57 12.77 3.38
N ARG A 148 10.00 13.74 2.68
CA ARG A 148 9.40 14.95 3.27
C ARG A 148 7.99 15.08 2.74
N GLU A 149 7.04 15.16 3.66
CA GLU A 149 5.64 15.43 3.32
C GLU A 149 5.52 16.83 2.69
N GLN A 150 4.71 16.95 1.66
CA GLN A 150 4.45 18.18 0.94
C GLN A 150 2.96 18.48 0.88
N GLU A 151 2.61 19.74 0.69
CA GLU A 151 1.24 20.11 0.38
C GLU A 151 0.75 19.32 -0.84
N GLY A 152 -0.46 18.76 -0.74
CA GLY A 152 -1.03 17.92 -1.78
C GLY A 152 -0.62 16.43 -1.75
N ASP A 153 0.14 15.96 -0.76
CA ASP A 153 0.44 14.53 -0.61
C ASP A 153 -0.76 13.71 -0.12
N ASP A 154 -1.73 14.35 0.52
CA ASP A 154 -2.98 13.70 0.92
C ASP A 154 -3.83 13.30 -0.30
N ILE A 155 -4.42 12.12 -0.24
CA ILE A 155 -5.37 11.63 -1.24
C ILE A 155 -6.78 11.88 -0.73
N ASP A 156 -7.51 12.74 -1.44
CA ASP A 156 -8.88 13.13 -1.10
C ASP A 156 -9.81 11.91 -0.95
N ASP A 157 -10.71 11.97 0.04
CA ASP A 157 -11.70 10.91 0.22
C ASP A 157 -12.87 11.08 -0.74
N PRO A 158 -13.08 10.14 -1.68
CA PRO A 158 -14.20 10.22 -2.61
C PRO A 158 -15.55 9.83 -1.97
N LEU A 159 -15.56 9.36 -0.71
CA LEU A 159 -16.79 8.88 -0.07
C LEU A 159 -17.87 9.95 -0.03
N GLY A 160 -19.07 9.62 -0.55
CA GLY A 160 -20.18 10.56 -0.64
C GLY A 160 -20.11 11.55 -1.80
N GLN A 161 -19.01 11.58 -2.56
CA GLN A 161 -18.81 12.47 -3.69
C GLN A 161 -19.40 11.89 -5.01
N PRO A 162 -19.52 12.68 -6.08
CA PRO A 162 -19.90 12.22 -7.41
C PRO A 162 -18.95 11.16 -7.98
N ALA A 163 -19.37 10.45 -9.03
CA ALA A 163 -18.60 9.37 -9.64
C ALA A 163 -17.21 9.82 -10.16
N GLU A 164 -17.12 11.04 -10.62
CA GLU A 164 -15.90 11.69 -11.14
C GLU A 164 -14.82 11.76 -10.06
N ALA A 165 -15.19 12.01 -8.79
CA ALA A 165 -14.25 12.03 -7.67
C ALA A 165 -13.65 10.63 -7.41
N TYR A 166 -14.43 9.57 -7.56
CA TYR A 166 -13.92 8.19 -7.46
C TYR A 166 -13.00 7.85 -8.62
N ALA A 167 -13.33 8.28 -9.83
CA ALA A 167 -12.48 8.10 -11.00
C ALA A 167 -11.13 8.84 -10.84
N ALA A 168 -11.16 10.10 -10.42
CA ALA A 168 -9.96 10.90 -10.15
C ALA A 168 -9.12 10.30 -9.01
N CYS A 169 -9.74 9.83 -7.93
CA CYS A 169 -9.04 9.14 -6.84
C CYS A 169 -8.36 7.86 -7.34
N ALA A 170 -9.06 7.01 -8.13
CA ALA A 170 -8.47 5.78 -8.66
C ALA A 170 -7.34 6.08 -9.65
N GLU A 171 -7.45 7.14 -10.45
CA GLU A 171 -6.39 7.61 -11.35
C GLU A 171 -5.14 8.03 -10.58
N ARG A 172 -5.32 8.87 -9.56
CA ARG A 172 -4.22 9.32 -8.71
C ARG A 172 -3.56 8.15 -8.00
N LEU A 173 -4.35 7.23 -7.45
CA LEU A 173 -3.82 6.01 -6.80
C LEU A 173 -3.03 5.15 -7.78
N ASP A 174 -3.50 4.97 -9.01
CA ASP A 174 -2.79 4.21 -10.04
C ASP A 174 -1.44 4.84 -10.39
N GLY A 175 -1.42 6.16 -10.56
CA GLY A 175 -0.20 6.92 -10.83
C GLY A 175 0.85 6.85 -9.71
N LEU A 176 0.43 6.59 -8.47
CA LEU A 176 1.32 6.47 -7.32
C LEU A 176 1.70 5.01 -7.02
N VAL A 177 0.72 4.10 -7.03
CA VAL A 177 0.93 2.70 -6.64
C VAL A 177 1.76 1.94 -7.67
N THR A 178 1.50 2.14 -8.96
CA THR A 178 2.23 1.43 -10.02
C THR A 178 3.74 1.65 -9.95
N PRO A 179 4.28 2.90 -9.89
CA PRO A 179 5.71 3.10 -9.76
C PRO A 179 6.27 2.63 -8.40
N VAL A 180 5.51 2.73 -7.30
CA VAL A 180 5.94 2.20 -6.00
C VAL A 180 6.16 0.69 -6.06
N ILE A 181 5.19 -0.05 -6.59
CA ILE A 181 5.32 -1.50 -6.72
C ILE A 181 6.45 -1.88 -7.67
N ALA A 182 6.60 -1.19 -8.80
CA ALA A 182 7.70 -1.42 -9.74
C ALA A 182 9.07 -1.21 -9.08
N ALA A 183 9.24 -0.15 -8.27
CA ALA A 183 10.47 0.11 -7.52
C ALA A 183 10.75 -0.98 -6.47
N LEU A 184 9.75 -1.40 -5.70
CA LEU A 184 9.88 -2.49 -4.74
C LEU A 184 10.26 -3.82 -5.41
N VAL A 185 9.66 -4.13 -6.56
CA VAL A 185 10.01 -5.32 -7.34
C VAL A 185 11.44 -5.26 -7.85
N LYS A 186 11.85 -4.13 -8.42
CA LYS A 186 13.20 -3.91 -8.94
C LYS A 186 14.28 -4.10 -7.88
N THR A 187 14.00 -3.67 -6.65
CA THR A 187 14.91 -3.82 -5.51
C THR A 187 14.84 -5.18 -4.82
N THR A 188 13.87 -6.04 -5.18
CA THR A 188 13.75 -7.37 -4.60
C THR A 188 14.74 -8.32 -5.27
N PRO A 189 15.65 -8.97 -4.53
CA PRO A 189 16.54 -9.97 -5.11
C PRO A 189 15.72 -11.10 -5.73
N VAL A 190 15.83 -11.31 -7.03
CA VAL A 190 15.28 -12.50 -7.68
C VAL A 190 16.12 -13.68 -7.22
N GLY A 191 15.55 -14.54 -6.39
CA GLY A 191 16.23 -15.75 -5.94
C GLY A 191 16.78 -16.49 -7.15
N SER A 192 18.08 -16.64 -7.23
CA SER A 192 18.73 -17.51 -8.21
C SER A 192 18.16 -18.93 -7.97
N LYS A 193 17.23 -19.34 -8.86
CA LYS A 193 16.88 -20.77 -8.94
C LYS A 193 18.18 -21.50 -9.18
N GLY A 194 18.61 -22.29 -8.17
CA GLY A 194 19.79 -23.10 -8.26
C GLY A 194 19.81 -23.88 -9.57
N ALA A 195 20.83 -23.62 -10.35
CA ALA A 195 21.24 -24.51 -11.41
C ALA A 195 21.78 -25.77 -10.72
N THR A 196 21.02 -26.85 -10.76
CA THR A 196 21.48 -28.23 -10.57
C THR A 196 21.12 -29.01 -11.79
#